data_aecbf488dc461c5650db79e938ccc73c
#
_entry.id   aecbf488dc461c5650db79e938ccc73c
#
_cell.length_a   1.000
_cell.length_b   1.000
_cell.length_c   1.000
_cell.angle_alpha   90.00
_cell.angle_beta   90.00
_cell.angle_gamma   90.00
#
_symmetry.space_group_name_H-M   'P 1'
#
loop_
_entity.id
_entity.type
_entity.pdbx_description
1 polymer ?
#
loop_
_entity_poly.entity_id
_entity_poly.type
_entity_poly.pdbx_seq_one_letter_code
_entity_poly.pdbx_strand_id
1 'polypeptide(L)'
;MAASPVIVFIGGLISAQMASDPSLATLPITVMILGVASAAIPAALLAKNLGRKKATYLGFSLGLLACIVAMIATSQGNFKLFTLASLFFGMSTAFIQQLRFAAIESISNEKDIPTVLSILMLSGIFSAFIGPEIAVVAKDWIASPYGYTGSFAFIAVLNLLAMLLLAVFKNPVVNHSEQHGEARPLMHIVKQPLFIIAILSAAVGFALMSYLMTATPLSMHHMQGHSLNDTKWVIQTHIAAMFIPSLFTGWLVKRIGLKNVLFIGTLIYCLVAVVAFSGEQVVHYWWALLLLGVGWNFLFLTGTSLLPQSYKPSERHKVQALNDFIIFGFQATASLLAGWVLFKAGWHGVVLSSLPFILVLFIVSWFYAKKQRQINSQQ
;
A
#
# COMPACT_ATOMS: atom_id res chain seq x y z
N MET A 1 11.97 -3.16 -1.26
CA MET A 1 10.67 -2.51 -1.50
C MET A 1 10.35 -2.26 -2.99
N ALA A 2 11.31 -2.29 -3.91
CA ALA A 2 11.09 -2.03 -5.35
C ALA A 2 10.13 -3.01 -6.06
N ALA A 3 10.00 -4.26 -5.57
CA ALA A 3 9.15 -5.29 -6.18
C ALA A 3 7.66 -4.91 -6.24
N SER A 4 7.10 -4.33 -5.16
CA SER A 4 5.68 -3.96 -5.14
C SER A 4 5.31 -2.91 -6.20
N PRO A 5 6.03 -1.79 -6.38
CA PRO A 5 5.80 -0.87 -7.48
C PRO A 5 5.94 -1.50 -8.86
N VAL A 6 6.85 -2.45 -9.06
CA VAL A 6 6.98 -3.19 -10.33
C VAL A 6 5.72 -4.00 -10.60
N ILE A 7 5.28 -4.85 -9.64
CA ILE A 7 4.08 -5.67 -9.82
C ILE A 7 2.83 -4.80 -10.03
N VAL A 8 2.70 -3.69 -9.33
CA VAL A 8 1.56 -2.77 -9.52
C VAL A 8 1.59 -2.16 -10.92
N PHE A 9 2.76 -1.78 -11.42
CA PHE A 9 2.90 -1.14 -12.73
C PHE A 9 2.70 -2.13 -13.88
N ILE A 10 3.46 -3.23 -13.90
CA ILE A 10 3.46 -4.16 -15.04
C ILE A 10 2.67 -5.45 -14.80
N GLY A 11 2.29 -5.75 -13.56
CA GLY A 11 1.61 -7.00 -13.24
C GLY A 11 0.29 -7.19 -13.98
N GLY A 12 -0.53 -6.12 -14.06
CA GLY A 12 -1.75 -6.14 -14.86
C GLY A 12 -1.49 -6.25 -16.35
N LEU A 13 -0.46 -5.57 -16.87
CA LEU A 13 -0.09 -5.59 -18.30
C LEU A 13 0.39 -6.98 -18.74
N ILE A 14 1.27 -7.61 -17.96
CA ILE A 14 1.74 -8.98 -18.22
C ILE A 14 0.57 -9.95 -18.13
N SER A 15 -0.26 -9.79 -17.12
CA SER A 15 -1.40 -10.68 -16.87
C SER A 15 -2.46 -10.60 -17.96
N ALA A 16 -2.72 -9.41 -18.51
CA ALA A 16 -3.66 -9.23 -19.61
C ALA A 16 -3.23 -10.00 -20.90
N GLN A 17 -1.92 -10.23 -21.06
CA GLN A 17 -1.38 -11.03 -22.17
C GLN A 17 -1.41 -12.54 -21.92
N MET A 18 -1.38 -12.97 -20.63
CA MET A 18 -1.29 -14.39 -20.25
C MET A 18 -2.63 -14.98 -19.81
N ALA A 19 -3.55 -14.17 -19.32
CA ALA A 19 -4.85 -14.63 -18.82
C ALA A 19 -5.78 -15.02 -19.96
N SER A 20 -6.52 -16.10 -19.79
CA SER A 20 -7.59 -16.51 -20.72
C SER A 20 -8.77 -15.54 -20.72
N ASP A 21 -9.02 -14.89 -19.58
CA ASP A 21 -10.02 -13.83 -19.41
C ASP A 21 -9.30 -12.53 -19.00
N PRO A 22 -9.34 -11.48 -19.83
CA PRO A 22 -8.71 -10.18 -19.52
C PRO A 22 -9.21 -9.55 -18.21
N SER A 23 -10.44 -9.83 -17.77
CA SER A 23 -10.97 -9.32 -16.49
C SER A 23 -10.16 -9.79 -15.27
N LEU A 24 -9.39 -10.89 -15.42
CA LEU A 24 -8.48 -11.42 -14.39
C LEU A 24 -7.10 -10.76 -14.40
N ALA A 25 -6.84 -9.77 -15.27
CA ALA A 25 -5.54 -9.13 -15.39
C ALA A 25 -5.04 -8.50 -14.06
N THR A 26 -5.94 -8.08 -13.19
CA THR A 26 -5.59 -7.51 -11.86
C THR A 26 -5.44 -8.55 -10.76
N LEU A 27 -5.73 -9.83 -11.02
CA LEU A 27 -5.67 -10.91 -10.04
C LEU A 27 -4.28 -11.06 -9.39
N PRO A 28 -3.14 -11.00 -10.11
CA PRO A 28 -1.82 -11.08 -9.47
C PRO A 28 -1.57 -9.94 -8.48
N ILE A 29 -2.03 -8.71 -8.76
CA ILE A 29 -1.91 -7.57 -7.83
C ILE A 29 -2.75 -7.85 -6.59
N THR A 30 -3.97 -8.32 -6.76
CA THR A 30 -4.86 -8.71 -5.64
C THR A 30 -4.22 -9.80 -4.79
N VAL A 31 -3.68 -10.85 -5.41
CA VAL A 31 -3.03 -11.97 -4.71
C VAL A 31 -1.76 -11.51 -4.00
N MET A 32 -1.01 -10.54 -4.54
CA MET A 32 0.09 -9.91 -3.83
C MET A 32 -0.39 -9.23 -2.53
N ILE A 33 -1.48 -8.46 -2.59
CA ILE A 33 -2.04 -7.80 -1.41
C ILE A 33 -2.53 -8.83 -0.37
N LEU A 34 -3.18 -9.90 -0.81
CA LEU A 34 -3.55 -11.02 0.04
C LEU A 34 -2.33 -11.71 0.66
N GLY A 35 -1.22 -11.79 -0.09
CA GLY A 35 0.06 -12.26 0.43
C GLY A 35 0.58 -11.39 1.57
N VAL A 36 0.49 -10.07 1.45
CA VAL A 36 0.82 -9.13 2.55
C VAL A 36 -0.07 -9.39 3.76
N ALA A 37 -1.39 -9.46 3.56
CA ALA A 37 -2.35 -9.66 4.64
C ALA A 37 -2.14 -11.00 5.38
N SER A 38 -1.99 -12.10 4.64
CA SER A 38 -1.82 -13.43 5.20
C SER A 38 -0.50 -13.61 5.95
N ALA A 39 0.57 -12.95 5.50
CA ALA A 39 1.89 -13.04 6.12
C ALA A 39 2.13 -12.01 7.24
N ALA A 40 1.26 -11.02 7.42
CA ALA A 40 1.45 -9.95 8.41
C ALA A 40 1.57 -10.49 9.85
N ILE A 41 0.67 -11.39 10.26
CA ILE A 41 0.69 -12.03 11.59
C ILE A 41 1.89 -12.99 11.72
N PRO A 42 2.12 -13.95 10.80
CA PRO A 42 3.31 -14.79 10.83
C PRO A 42 4.61 -14.01 10.88
N ALA A 43 4.75 -12.93 10.10
CA ALA A 43 5.93 -12.09 10.08
C ALA A 43 6.18 -11.43 11.45
N ALA A 44 5.14 -10.91 12.10
CA ALA A 44 5.24 -10.31 13.42
C ALA A 44 5.61 -11.33 14.51
N LEU A 45 5.01 -12.53 14.48
CA LEU A 45 5.30 -13.61 15.41
C LEU A 45 6.74 -14.13 15.24
N LEU A 46 7.19 -14.34 14.00
CA LEU A 46 8.55 -14.76 13.73
C LEU A 46 9.56 -13.67 14.08
N ALA A 47 9.25 -12.40 13.85
CA ALA A 47 10.08 -11.29 14.29
C ALA A 47 10.21 -11.23 15.82
N LYS A 48 9.13 -11.53 16.56
CA LYS A 48 9.16 -11.63 18.03
C LYS A 48 10.04 -12.78 18.51
N ASN A 49 9.92 -13.97 17.90
CA ASN A 49 10.56 -15.20 18.39
C ASN A 49 12.01 -15.35 17.91
N LEU A 50 12.30 -14.98 16.64
CA LEU A 50 13.61 -15.15 16.00
C LEU A 50 14.43 -13.87 15.93
N GLY A 51 13.81 -12.73 16.27
CA GLY A 51 14.35 -11.38 16.09
C GLY A 51 14.13 -10.83 14.69
N ARG A 52 14.12 -9.49 14.59
CA ARG A 52 13.83 -8.73 13.36
C ARG A 52 14.74 -9.13 12.19
N LYS A 53 16.03 -9.30 12.43
CA LYS A 53 17.02 -9.67 11.41
C LYS A 53 16.68 -10.98 10.72
N LYS A 54 16.47 -12.07 11.49
CA LYS A 54 16.17 -13.40 10.91
C LYS A 54 14.84 -13.42 10.18
N ALA A 55 13.80 -12.75 10.74
CA ALA A 55 12.51 -12.61 10.08
C ALA A 55 12.64 -11.86 8.74
N THR A 56 13.45 -10.82 8.67
CA THR A 56 13.68 -10.06 7.44
C THR A 56 14.45 -10.87 6.40
N TYR A 57 15.44 -11.70 6.82
CA TYR A 57 16.11 -12.64 5.90
C TYR A 57 15.11 -13.61 5.25
N LEU A 58 14.16 -14.15 6.03
CA LEU A 58 13.09 -14.98 5.48
C LEU A 58 12.25 -14.21 4.44
N GLY A 59 11.96 -12.94 4.74
CA GLY A 59 11.26 -12.07 3.79
C GLY A 59 12.01 -11.91 2.46
N PHE A 60 13.31 -11.63 2.49
CA PHE A 60 14.12 -11.53 1.26
C PHE A 60 14.25 -12.88 0.54
N SER A 61 14.33 -14.01 1.27
CA SER A 61 14.34 -15.34 0.66
C SER A 61 13.04 -15.64 -0.09
N LEU A 62 11.88 -15.26 0.50
CA LEU A 62 10.58 -15.32 -0.20
C LEU A 62 10.56 -14.41 -1.44
N GLY A 63 11.18 -13.23 -1.35
CA GLY A 63 11.32 -12.31 -2.48
C GLY A 63 12.18 -12.89 -3.62
N LEU A 64 13.27 -13.59 -3.30
CA LEU A 64 14.07 -14.29 -4.30
C LEU A 64 13.31 -15.44 -4.96
N LEU A 65 12.59 -16.24 -4.16
CA LEU A 65 11.71 -17.29 -4.69
C LEU A 65 10.65 -16.71 -5.62
N ALA A 66 10.04 -15.60 -5.23
CA ALA A 66 9.08 -14.88 -6.06
C ALA A 66 9.67 -14.45 -7.41
N CYS A 67 10.91 -13.92 -7.41
CA CYS A 67 11.60 -13.52 -8.63
C CYS A 67 11.84 -14.73 -9.55
N ILE A 68 12.32 -15.85 -9.00
CA ILE A 68 12.57 -17.08 -9.78
C ILE A 68 11.27 -17.60 -10.41
N VAL A 69 10.20 -17.68 -9.62
CA VAL A 69 8.89 -18.14 -10.11
C VAL A 69 8.33 -17.18 -11.15
N ALA A 70 8.50 -15.85 -10.99
CA ALA A 70 8.07 -14.85 -11.96
C ALA A 70 8.86 -14.96 -13.27
N MET A 71 10.18 -15.19 -13.23
CA MET A 71 11.00 -15.41 -14.42
C MET A 71 10.53 -16.64 -15.19
N ILE A 72 10.28 -17.76 -14.51
CA ILE A 72 9.74 -18.98 -15.14
C ILE A 72 8.35 -18.69 -15.73
N ALA A 73 7.49 -17.97 -15.01
CA ALA A 73 6.15 -17.65 -15.45
C ALA A 73 6.15 -16.80 -16.73
N THR A 74 6.99 -15.77 -16.79
CA THR A 74 7.10 -14.88 -17.96
C THR A 74 7.75 -15.56 -19.15
N SER A 75 8.70 -16.49 -18.94
CA SER A 75 9.29 -17.26 -20.01
C SER A 75 8.33 -18.30 -20.62
N GLN A 76 7.42 -18.86 -19.82
CA GLN A 76 6.47 -19.89 -20.26
C GLN A 76 5.06 -19.34 -20.58
N GLY A 77 4.76 -18.07 -20.29
CA GLY A 77 3.42 -17.52 -20.41
C GLY A 77 2.41 -18.12 -19.43
N ASN A 78 2.88 -18.53 -18.25
CA ASN A 78 2.04 -19.22 -17.28
C ASN A 78 1.44 -18.26 -16.27
N PHE A 79 0.18 -17.85 -16.52
CA PHE A 79 -0.58 -16.94 -15.64
C PHE A 79 -0.69 -17.43 -14.19
N LYS A 80 -0.89 -18.74 -13.97
CA LYS A 80 -1.04 -19.31 -12.62
C LYS A 80 0.26 -19.20 -11.84
N LEU A 81 1.41 -19.47 -12.49
CA LEU A 81 2.73 -19.29 -11.86
C LEU A 81 3.02 -17.81 -11.57
N PHE A 82 2.62 -16.89 -12.44
CA PHE A 82 2.79 -15.46 -12.20
C PHE A 82 1.96 -14.98 -11.01
N THR A 83 0.74 -15.48 -10.90
CA THR A 83 -0.13 -15.22 -9.74
C THR A 83 0.47 -15.77 -8.44
N LEU A 84 1.07 -16.97 -8.47
CA LEU A 84 1.78 -17.56 -7.33
C LEU A 84 3.03 -16.73 -6.95
N ALA A 85 3.80 -16.27 -7.93
CA ALA A 85 4.93 -15.37 -7.69
C ALA A 85 4.49 -14.09 -6.98
N SER A 86 3.36 -13.53 -7.38
CA SER A 86 2.77 -12.34 -6.76
C SER A 86 2.39 -12.56 -5.30
N LEU A 87 1.88 -13.74 -4.94
CA LEU A 87 1.65 -14.13 -3.53
C LEU A 87 2.95 -14.05 -2.72
N PHE A 88 4.02 -14.65 -3.22
CA PHE A 88 5.33 -14.63 -2.55
C PHE A 88 5.92 -13.22 -2.45
N PHE A 89 5.74 -12.36 -3.47
CA PHE A 89 6.11 -10.94 -3.36
C PHE A 89 5.36 -10.24 -2.24
N GLY A 90 4.06 -10.49 -2.10
CA GLY A 90 3.26 -9.99 -1.00
C GLY A 90 3.74 -10.46 0.36
N MET A 91 3.94 -11.76 0.52
CA MET A 91 4.47 -12.33 1.77
C MET A 91 5.84 -11.73 2.11
N SER A 92 6.76 -11.65 1.14
CA SER A 92 8.07 -10.99 1.29
C SER A 92 7.91 -9.56 1.83
N THR A 93 6.98 -8.80 1.24
CA THR A 93 6.71 -7.41 1.64
C THR A 93 6.28 -7.32 3.10
N ALA A 94 5.41 -8.22 3.59
CA ALA A 94 4.97 -8.25 4.99
C ALA A 94 6.14 -8.43 5.97
N PHE A 95 7.08 -9.32 5.65
CA PHE A 95 8.29 -9.53 6.46
C PHE A 95 9.22 -8.32 6.44
N ILE A 96 9.44 -7.69 5.28
CA ILE A 96 10.33 -6.54 5.13
C ILE A 96 9.74 -5.32 5.85
N GLN A 97 8.42 -5.15 5.86
CA GLN A 97 7.75 -4.07 6.58
C GLN A 97 7.97 -4.11 8.09
N GLN A 98 8.35 -5.26 8.67
CA GLN A 98 8.70 -5.36 10.08
C GLN A 98 9.96 -4.53 10.45
N LEU A 99 10.80 -4.14 9.48
CA LEU A 99 11.95 -3.26 9.71
C LEU A 99 11.56 -1.88 10.23
N ARG A 100 10.35 -1.38 9.90
CA ARG A 100 9.86 -0.10 10.46
C ARG A 100 9.75 -0.14 11.98
N PHE A 101 9.31 -1.29 12.51
CA PHE A 101 9.22 -1.46 13.96
C PHE A 101 10.60 -1.64 14.60
N ALA A 102 11.54 -2.31 13.90
CA ALA A 102 12.92 -2.39 14.34
C ALA A 102 13.56 -1.00 14.48
N ALA A 103 13.28 -0.10 13.52
CA ALA A 103 13.78 1.26 13.58
C ALA A 103 13.18 2.05 14.78
N ILE A 104 11.87 1.90 15.04
CA ILE A 104 11.21 2.51 16.21
C ILE A 104 11.80 1.94 17.51
N GLU A 105 11.98 0.63 17.60
CA GLU A 105 12.54 -0.07 18.77
C GLU A 105 14.01 0.29 19.05
N SER A 106 14.73 0.84 18.06
CA SER A 106 16.13 1.26 18.17
C SER A 106 16.29 2.68 18.76
N ILE A 107 15.18 3.40 19.02
CA ILE A 107 15.20 4.78 19.46
C ILE A 107 15.07 4.84 20.98
N SER A 108 15.97 5.61 21.63
CA SER A 108 15.93 5.82 23.06
C SER A 108 14.96 6.94 23.51
N ASN A 109 14.60 7.86 22.60
CA ASN A 109 13.73 8.98 22.89
C ASN A 109 12.50 8.96 21.97
N GLU A 110 11.31 8.75 22.55
CA GLU A 110 10.05 8.69 21.79
C GLU A 110 9.76 9.92 20.92
N LYS A 111 10.33 11.09 21.27
CA LYS A 111 10.20 12.32 20.48
C LYS A 111 10.84 12.21 19.09
N ASP A 112 11.78 11.29 18.91
CA ASP A 112 12.49 11.08 17.63
C ASP A 112 11.77 10.08 16.71
N ILE A 113 10.75 9.37 17.20
CA ILE A 113 9.95 8.41 16.42
C ILE A 113 9.42 9.05 15.12
N PRO A 114 8.79 10.24 15.12
CA PRO A 114 8.31 10.86 13.88
C PRO A 114 9.41 11.12 12.86
N THR A 115 10.60 11.54 13.32
CA THR A 115 11.76 11.81 12.47
C THR A 115 12.25 10.52 11.79
N VAL A 116 12.38 9.45 12.55
CA VAL A 116 12.84 8.15 12.02
C VAL A 116 11.81 7.56 11.06
N LEU A 117 10.52 7.65 11.37
CA LEU A 117 9.48 7.24 10.44
C LEU A 117 9.49 8.06 9.14
N SER A 118 9.72 9.37 9.23
CA SER A 118 9.88 10.24 8.05
C SER A 118 11.06 9.81 7.18
N ILE A 119 12.21 9.51 7.77
CA ILE A 119 13.39 9.00 7.05
C ILE A 119 13.08 7.65 6.38
N LEU A 120 12.37 6.76 7.07
CA LEU A 120 11.95 5.48 6.47
C LEU A 120 10.99 5.69 5.29
N MET A 121 10.07 6.65 5.39
CA MET A 121 9.15 6.98 4.30
C MET A 121 9.86 7.53 3.07
N LEU A 122 11.02 8.19 3.21
CA LEU A 122 11.86 8.59 2.06
C LEU A 122 12.27 7.39 1.21
N SER A 123 12.45 6.21 1.81
CA SER A 123 12.73 4.98 1.05
C SER A 123 11.62 4.62 0.06
N GLY A 124 10.37 5.01 0.35
CA GLY A 124 9.23 4.86 -0.55
C GLY A 124 9.37 5.69 -1.82
N ILE A 125 9.92 6.91 -1.72
CA ILE A 125 10.19 7.78 -2.87
C ILE A 125 11.21 7.13 -3.81
N PHE A 126 12.33 6.61 -3.27
CA PHE A 126 13.30 5.86 -4.08
C PHE A 126 12.65 4.65 -4.74
N SER A 127 11.80 3.91 -4.01
CA SER A 127 11.07 2.76 -4.53
C SER A 127 10.10 3.13 -5.66
N ALA A 128 9.48 4.33 -5.58
CA ALA A 128 8.56 4.87 -6.58
C ALA A 128 9.23 5.03 -7.96
N PHE A 129 10.49 5.47 -7.98
CA PHE A 129 11.23 5.68 -9.22
C PHE A 129 11.98 4.43 -9.65
N ILE A 130 12.71 3.78 -8.75
CA ILE A 130 13.54 2.62 -9.06
C ILE A 130 12.69 1.44 -9.56
N GLY A 131 11.52 1.16 -8.95
CA GLY A 131 10.68 0.02 -9.33
C GLY A 131 10.21 0.09 -10.78
N PRO A 132 9.40 1.09 -11.16
CA PRO A 132 8.92 1.22 -12.54
C PRO A 132 10.04 1.44 -13.58
N GLU A 133 11.16 2.08 -13.19
CA GLU A 133 12.32 2.24 -14.08
C GLU A 133 12.93 0.88 -14.42
N ILE A 134 13.17 0.04 -13.43
CA ILE A 134 13.65 -1.35 -13.63
C ILE A 134 12.70 -2.12 -14.55
N ALA A 135 11.40 -1.95 -14.36
CA ALA A 135 10.41 -2.65 -15.17
C ALA A 135 10.55 -2.32 -16.66
N VAL A 136 10.87 -1.08 -17.02
CA VAL A 136 11.03 -0.65 -18.41
C VAL A 136 12.44 -0.96 -18.94
N VAL A 137 13.48 -0.55 -18.22
CA VAL A 137 14.88 -0.65 -18.67
C VAL A 137 15.33 -2.11 -18.83
N ALA A 138 14.97 -2.96 -17.87
CA ALA A 138 15.39 -4.36 -17.89
C ALA A 138 14.39 -5.29 -18.59
N LYS A 139 13.33 -4.75 -19.20
CA LYS A 139 12.24 -5.53 -19.83
C LYS A 139 12.76 -6.60 -20.78
N ASP A 140 13.69 -6.23 -21.64
CA ASP A 140 14.16 -7.06 -22.75
C ASP A 140 15.60 -7.58 -22.52
N TRP A 141 16.18 -7.44 -21.33
CA TRP A 141 17.54 -7.94 -21.03
C TRP A 141 17.63 -9.45 -21.10
N ILE A 142 16.53 -10.15 -20.83
CA ILE A 142 16.39 -11.57 -21.03
C ILE A 142 15.22 -11.77 -22.00
N ALA A 143 15.51 -12.27 -23.20
CA ALA A 143 14.50 -12.52 -24.20
C ALA A 143 13.47 -13.53 -23.70
N SER A 144 12.20 -13.15 -23.75
CA SER A 144 11.09 -14.02 -23.38
C SER A 144 9.83 -13.62 -24.16
N PRO A 145 8.89 -14.57 -24.43
CA PRO A 145 7.70 -14.30 -25.24
C PRO A 145 6.81 -13.18 -24.68
N TYR A 146 6.80 -13.00 -23.36
CA TYR A 146 5.96 -12.03 -22.67
C TYR A 146 6.76 -10.84 -22.11
N GLY A 147 8.08 -10.77 -22.35
CA GLY A 147 8.96 -9.73 -21.81
C GLY A 147 9.11 -9.80 -20.29
N TYR A 148 9.78 -8.78 -19.73
CA TYR A 148 9.94 -8.54 -18.29
C TYR A 148 10.70 -9.59 -17.46
N THR A 149 11.15 -10.71 -18.08
CA THR A 149 11.99 -11.70 -17.37
C THR A 149 13.26 -11.06 -16.81
N GLY A 150 13.91 -10.17 -17.59
CA GLY A 150 15.04 -9.39 -17.12
C GLY A 150 14.72 -8.44 -15.96
N SER A 151 13.52 -7.88 -15.93
CA SER A 151 13.08 -7.04 -14.80
C SER A 151 13.04 -7.82 -13.49
N PHE A 152 12.52 -9.04 -13.50
CA PHE A 152 12.50 -9.92 -12.31
C PHE A 152 13.89 -10.41 -11.93
N ALA A 153 14.77 -10.66 -12.89
CA ALA A 153 16.19 -10.96 -12.63
C ALA A 153 16.88 -9.79 -11.92
N PHE A 154 16.66 -8.55 -12.38
CA PHE A 154 17.21 -7.37 -11.72
C PHE A 154 16.71 -7.20 -10.28
N ILE A 155 15.40 -7.43 -10.03
CA ILE A 155 14.83 -7.41 -8.67
C ILE A 155 15.49 -8.49 -7.81
N ALA A 156 15.79 -9.68 -8.34
CA ALA A 156 16.49 -10.72 -7.60
C ALA A 156 17.88 -10.24 -7.16
N VAL A 157 18.64 -9.58 -8.04
CA VAL A 157 19.93 -8.97 -7.67
C VAL A 157 19.77 -7.93 -6.56
N LEU A 158 18.77 -7.06 -6.63
CA LEU A 158 18.52 -6.10 -5.55
C LEU A 158 18.14 -6.77 -4.22
N ASN A 159 17.38 -7.87 -4.25
CA ASN A 159 17.11 -8.65 -3.04
C ASN A 159 18.39 -9.26 -2.43
N LEU A 160 19.29 -9.79 -3.26
CA LEU A 160 20.57 -10.31 -2.80
C LEU A 160 21.44 -9.21 -2.18
N LEU A 161 21.52 -8.05 -2.81
CA LEU A 161 22.23 -6.89 -2.26
C LEU A 161 21.62 -6.44 -0.92
N ALA A 162 20.28 -6.42 -0.82
CA ALA A 162 19.61 -6.10 0.44
C ALA A 162 19.90 -7.13 1.54
N MET A 163 19.99 -8.42 1.21
CA MET A 163 20.41 -9.47 2.17
C MET A 163 21.84 -9.24 2.65
N LEU A 164 22.76 -8.86 1.76
CA LEU A 164 24.16 -8.54 2.13
C LEU A 164 24.20 -7.33 3.06
N LEU A 165 23.46 -6.26 2.75
CA LEU A 165 23.36 -5.09 3.62
C LEU A 165 22.73 -5.42 4.99
N LEU A 166 21.74 -6.35 5.02
CA LEU A 166 21.13 -6.80 6.27
C LEU A 166 22.14 -7.56 7.16
N ALA A 167 23.25 -8.08 6.63
CA ALA A 167 24.26 -8.77 7.41
C ALA A 167 24.84 -7.88 8.52
N VAL A 168 24.98 -6.58 8.28
CA VAL A 168 25.50 -5.62 9.28
C VAL A 168 24.43 -5.13 10.27
N PHE A 169 23.16 -5.41 10.01
CA PHE A 169 22.06 -5.02 10.91
C PHE A 169 22.13 -5.80 12.22
N LYS A 170 21.94 -5.10 13.34
CA LYS A 170 21.83 -5.70 14.69
C LYS A 170 20.38 -5.58 15.17
N ASN A 171 19.87 -6.64 15.82
CA ASN A 171 18.55 -6.57 16.43
C ASN A 171 18.52 -5.48 17.52
N PRO A 172 17.49 -4.64 17.61
CA PRO A 172 17.32 -3.73 18.75
C PRO A 172 17.10 -4.53 20.03
N VAL A 173 17.55 -3.96 21.15
CA VAL A 173 17.29 -4.51 22.49
C VAL A 173 15.91 -4.02 22.91
N VAL A 174 14.95 -4.94 23.03
CA VAL A 174 13.58 -4.61 23.43
C VAL A 174 13.43 -4.81 24.94
N ASN A 175 13.05 -3.77 25.66
CA ASN A 175 12.68 -3.86 27.08
C ASN A 175 11.25 -4.41 27.21
N HIS A 176 11.09 -5.57 27.78
CA HIS A 176 9.82 -6.29 27.92
C HIS A 176 8.90 -5.78 29.06
N SER A 177 9.28 -4.74 29.79
CA SER A 177 8.59 -4.29 31.00
C SER A 177 7.24 -3.57 30.82
N GLU A 178 6.85 -3.20 29.60
CA GLU A 178 5.64 -2.37 29.38
C GLU A 178 4.35 -3.13 29.02
N GLN A 179 4.34 -4.48 29.08
CA GLN A 179 3.19 -5.28 28.62
C GLN A 179 2.20 -5.68 29.73
N HIS A 180 2.27 -5.08 30.92
CA HIS A 180 1.39 -5.44 32.03
C HIS A 180 0.09 -4.63 32.06
N GLY A 181 -1.05 -5.30 31.90
CA GLY A 181 -2.40 -4.77 32.04
C GLY A 181 -3.44 -5.71 31.44
N GLU A 182 -4.63 -5.79 32.03
CA GLU A 182 -5.74 -6.58 31.50
C GLU A 182 -6.23 -5.96 30.16
N ALA A 183 -6.21 -6.78 29.10
CA ALA A 183 -6.70 -6.39 27.81
C ALA A 183 -8.22 -6.55 27.72
N ARG A 184 -8.92 -5.51 27.30
CA ARG A 184 -10.38 -5.57 27.04
C ARG A 184 -10.69 -6.57 25.92
N PRO A 185 -11.91 -7.17 25.91
CA PRO A 185 -12.40 -7.92 24.77
C PRO A 185 -12.38 -7.08 23.50
N LEU A 186 -11.93 -7.66 22.39
CA LEU A 186 -11.77 -6.94 21.11
C LEU A 186 -13.10 -6.27 20.67
N MET A 187 -14.25 -6.92 20.94
CA MET A 187 -15.58 -6.41 20.62
C MET A 187 -15.91 -5.06 21.30
N HIS A 188 -15.35 -4.79 22.48
CA HIS A 188 -15.50 -3.50 23.15
C HIS A 188 -14.71 -2.40 22.47
N ILE A 189 -13.57 -2.74 21.85
CA ILE A 189 -12.70 -1.79 21.16
C ILE A 189 -13.27 -1.44 19.79
N VAL A 190 -13.70 -2.44 19.02
CA VAL A 190 -14.22 -2.24 17.65
C VAL A 190 -15.53 -1.45 17.61
N LYS A 191 -16.30 -1.45 18.70
CA LYS A 191 -17.53 -0.65 18.82
C LYS A 191 -17.27 0.82 19.14
N GLN A 192 -16.05 1.20 19.49
CA GLN A 192 -15.75 2.60 19.81
C GLN A 192 -15.85 3.47 18.54
N PRO A 193 -16.58 4.61 18.59
CA PRO A 193 -16.67 5.50 17.43
C PRO A 193 -15.32 5.94 16.89
N LEU A 194 -14.33 6.13 17.76
CA LEU A 194 -12.99 6.54 17.35
C LEU A 194 -12.26 5.45 16.57
N PHE A 195 -12.41 4.17 16.97
CA PHE A 195 -11.89 3.03 16.24
C PHE A 195 -12.52 2.94 14.84
N ILE A 196 -13.86 3.08 14.76
CA ILE A 196 -14.60 3.02 13.50
C ILE A 196 -14.15 4.15 12.55
N ILE A 197 -14.00 5.38 13.05
CA ILE A 197 -13.51 6.52 12.27
C ILE A 197 -12.08 6.26 11.76
N ALA A 198 -11.19 5.75 12.64
CA ALA A 198 -9.81 5.44 12.28
C ALA A 198 -9.73 4.38 11.17
N ILE A 199 -10.46 3.27 11.36
CA ILE A 199 -10.48 2.17 10.39
C ILE A 199 -11.10 2.59 9.06
N LEU A 200 -12.27 3.21 9.06
CA LEU A 200 -12.93 3.61 7.81
C LEU A 200 -12.12 4.64 7.03
N SER A 201 -11.50 5.61 7.72
CA SER A 201 -10.61 6.58 7.09
C SER A 201 -9.46 5.89 6.35
N ALA A 202 -8.76 4.97 7.02
CA ALA A 202 -7.64 4.25 6.43
C ALA A 202 -8.09 3.22 5.37
N ALA A 203 -9.08 2.37 5.68
CA ALA A 203 -9.48 1.27 4.80
C ALA A 203 -10.14 1.77 3.51
N VAL A 204 -11.05 2.75 3.59
CA VAL A 204 -11.67 3.32 2.39
C VAL A 204 -10.66 4.14 1.59
N GLY A 205 -9.78 4.89 2.28
CA GLY A 205 -8.68 5.59 1.63
C GLY A 205 -7.77 4.64 0.84
N PHE A 206 -7.37 3.52 1.44
CA PHE A 206 -6.57 2.48 0.77
C PHE A 206 -7.31 1.76 -0.35
N ALA A 207 -8.58 1.43 -0.13
CA ALA A 207 -9.39 0.74 -1.13
C ALA A 207 -9.54 1.57 -2.40
N LEU A 208 -9.92 2.85 -2.28
CA LEU A 208 -10.06 3.76 -3.41
C LEU A 208 -8.73 4.02 -4.13
N MET A 209 -7.65 4.22 -3.35
CA MET A 209 -6.31 4.36 -3.92
C MET A 209 -5.93 3.13 -4.74
N SER A 210 -6.08 1.93 -4.18
CA SER A 210 -5.73 0.69 -4.88
C SER A 210 -6.65 0.43 -6.08
N TYR A 211 -7.93 0.75 -5.97
CA TYR A 211 -8.90 0.60 -7.03
C TYR A 211 -8.55 1.39 -8.30
N LEU A 212 -8.33 2.70 -8.15
CA LEU A 212 -7.99 3.57 -9.27
C LEU A 212 -6.57 3.31 -9.78
N MET A 213 -5.59 3.15 -8.89
CA MET A 213 -4.20 2.89 -9.25
C MET A 213 -4.05 1.57 -10.02
N THR A 214 -4.79 0.51 -9.62
CA THR A 214 -4.70 -0.80 -10.29
C THR A 214 -5.33 -0.77 -11.68
N ALA A 215 -6.42 -0.03 -11.88
CA ALA A 215 -7.06 0.12 -13.18
C ALA A 215 -6.25 0.99 -14.16
N THR A 216 -5.48 1.96 -13.67
CA THR A 216 -4.83 2.99 -14.50
C THR A 216 -3.88 2.42 -15.55
N PRO A 217 -2.91 1.53 -15.27
CA PRO A 217 -2.01 1.01 -16.30
C PRO A 217 -2.74 0.26 -17.43
N LEU A 218 -3.80 -0.48 -17.05
CA LEU A 218 -4.63 -1.20 -18.02
C LEU A 218 -5.44 -0.23 -18.87
N SER A 219 -6.06 0.78 -18.24
CA SER A 219 -6.82 1.81 -18.97
C SER A 219 -5.91 2.58 -19.91
N MET A 220 -4.79 3.13 -19.42
CA MET A 220 -3.87 3.95 -20.21
C MET A 220 -3.23 3.16 -21.35
N HIS A 221 -2.52 2.08 -21.03
CA HIS A 221 -1.68 1.39 -22.00
C HIS A 221 -2.46 0.39 -22.84
N HIS A 222 -3.31 -0.44 -22.21
CA HIS A 222 -4.00 -1.53 -22.90
C HIS A 222 -5.26 -1.06 -23.64
N MET A 223 -6.06 -0.15 -23.07
CA MET A 223 -7.30 0.31 -23.69
C MET A 223 -7.12 1.57 -24.56
N GLN A 224 -6.38 2.57 -24.06
CA GLN A 224 -6.23 3.87 -24.74
C GLN A 224 -4.96 3.95 -25.62
N GLY A 225 -4.05 2.97 -25.54
CA GLY A 225 -2.86 2.91 -26.38
C GLY A 225 -1.78 3.94 -26.02
N HIS A 226 -1.84 4.55 -24.82
CA HIS A 226 -0.77 5.45 -24.35
C HIS A 226 0.55 4.69 -24.20
N SER A 227 1.68 5.40 -24.34
CA SER A 227 2.98 4.78 -24.26
C SER A 227 3.24 4.16 -22.85
N LEU A 228 4.08 3.13 -22.83
CA LEU A 228 4.52 2.53 -21.57
C LEU A 228 5.27 3.55 -20.70
N ASN A 229 6.01 4.48 -21.33
CA ASN A 229 6.71 5.54 -20.62
C ASN A 229 5.75 6.56 -19.98
N ASP A 230 4.67 6.96 -20.66
CA ASP A 230 3.64 7.83 -20.06
C ASP A 230 2.98 7.15 -18.87
N THR A 231 2.62 5.87 -19.03
CA THR A 231 2.00 5.08 -17.96
C THR A 231 2.96 4.93 -16.77
N LYS A 232 4.25 4.63 -17.04
CA LYS A 232 5.31 4.60 -16.01
C LYS A 232 5.36 5.92 -15.24
N TRP A 233 5.41 7.05 -15.96
CA TRP A 233 5.52 8.38 -15.37
C TRP A 233 4.34 8.72 -14.46
N VAL A 234 3.12 8.38 -14.88
CA VAL A 234 1.91 8.55 -14.07
C VAL A 234 2.00 7.74 -12.77
N ILE A 235 2.40 6.47 -12.83
CA ILE A 235 2.54 5.62 -11.64
C ILE A 235 3.67 6.07 -10.71
N GLN A 236 4.81 6.48 -11.26
CA GLN A 236 5.94 6.99 -10.47
C GLN A 236 5.54 8.25 -9.68
N THR A 237 4.90 9.21 -10.34
CA THR A 237 4.45 10.45 -9.70
C THR A 237 3.35 10.20 -8.68
N HIS A 238 2.44 9.24 -8.93
CA HIS A 238 1.45 8.81 -7.95
C HIS A 238 2.11 8.27 -6.67
N ILE A 239 3.01 7.30 -6.81
CA ILE A 239 3.67 6.70 -5.64
C ILE A 239 4.52 7.76 -4.91
N ALA A 240 5.20 8.64 -5.62
CA ALA A 240 5.90 9.76 -5.00
C ALA A 240 4.94 10.67 -4.20
N ALA A 241 3.77 10.99 -4.78
CA ALA A 241 2.73 11.78 -4.13
C ALA A 241 2.10 11.10 -2.90
N MET A 242 2.20 9.78 -2.77
CA MET A 242 1.81 9.08 -1.54
C MET A 242 2.76 9.37 -0.36
N PHE A 243 4.04 9.62 -0.63
CA PHE A 243 5.05 9.71 0.43
C PHE A 243 5.57 11.13 0.67
N ILE A 244 5.71 11.97 -0.37
CA ILE A 244 6.23 13.34 -0.26
C ILE A 244 5.42 14.19 0.74
N PRO A 245 4.07 14.17 0.74
CA PRO A 245 3.30 14.97 1.71
C PRO A 245 3.58 14.59 3.17
N SER A 246 3.99 13.34 3.45
CA SER A 246 4.29 12.88 4.81
C SER A 246 5.36 13.74 5.50
N LEU A 247 6.25 14.39 4.74
CA LEU A 247 7.27 15.29 5.27
C LEU A 247 6.66 16.52 5.96
N PHE A 248 5.47 16.96 5.53
CA PHE A 248 4.81 18.15 6.07
C PHE A 248 3.51 17.84 6.80
N THR A 249 2.90 16.66 6.55
CA THR A 249 1.56 16.34 7.10
C THR A 249 1.56 16.34 8.61
N GLY A 250 2.67 15.94 9.26
CA GLY A 250 2.82 16.04 10.71
C GLY A 250 2.71 17.48 11.24
N TRP A 251 3.35 18.44 10.56
CA TRP A 251 3.22 19.86 10.84
C TRP A 251 1.80 20.37 10.56
N LEU A 252 1.21 19.97 9.44
CA LEU A 252 -0.15 20.33 9.06
C LEU A 252 -1.16 19.87 10.11
N VAL A 253 -1.04 18.63 10.60
CA VAL A 253 -1.88 18.09 11.67
C VAL A 253 -1.77 18.91 12.95
N LYS A 254 -0.56 19.33 13.33
CA LYS A 254 -0.36 20.21 14.50
C LYS A 254 -1.04 21.57 14.35
N ARG A 255 -1.09 22.10 13.13
CA ARG A 255 -1.63 23.44 12.84
C ARG A 255 -3.14 23.45 12.70
N ILE A 256 -3.72 22.50 11.98
CA ILE A 256 -5.16 22.49 11.65
C ILE A 256 -5.96 21.34 12.24
N GLY A 257 -5.29 20.37 12.87
CA GLY A 257 -5.89 19.21 13.53
C GLY A 257 -6.27 18.07 12.57
N LEU A 258 -6.34 16.84 13.10
CA LEU A 258 -6.67 15.61 12.34
C LEU A 258 -8.02 15.70 11.62
N LYS A 259 -9.03 16.35 12.22
CA LYS A 259 -10.35 16.53 11.64
C LYS A 259 -10.29 17.24 10.28
N ASN A 260 -9.55 18.34 10.22
CA ASN A 260 -9.46 19.16 9.00
C ASN A 260 -8.60 18.44 7.95
N VAL A 261 -7.54 17.72 8.36
CA VAL A 261 -6.74 16.89 7.45
C VAL A 261 -7.58 15.78 6.83
N LEU A 262 -8.43 15.08 7.62
CA LEU A 262 -9.38 14.08 7.11
C LEU A 262 -10.33 14.69 6.08
N PHE A 263 -10.91 15.84 6.39
CA PHE A 263 -11.85 16.51 5.50
C PHE A 263 -11.17 16.96 4.19
N ILE A 264 -9.97 17.54 4.26
CA ILE A 264 -9.19 17.92 3.07
C ILE A 264 -8.86 16.67 2.23
N GLY A 265 -8.44 15.57 2.85
CA GLY A 265 -8.21 14.30 2.14
C GLY A 265 -9.45 13.79 1.40
N THR A 266 -10.62 13.93 2.01
CA THR A 266 -11.92 13.59 1.39
C THR A 266 -12.23 14.51 0.21
N LEU A 267 -12.03 15.82 0.33
CA LEU A 267 -12.22 16.79 -0.77
C LEU A 267 -11.26 16.50 -1.93
N ILE A 268 -10.02 16.16 -1.65
CA ILE A 268 -9.05 15.75 -2.68
C ILE A 268 -9.57 14.52 -3.44
N TYR A 269 -10.17 13.53 -2.77
CA TYR A 269 -10.75 12.37 -3.45
C TYR A 269 -11.97 12.72 -4.33
N CYS A 270 -12.76 13.73 -3.94
CA CYS A 270 -13.78 14.27 -4.85
C CYS A 270 -13.14 14.88 -6.10
N LEU A 271 -12.08 15.67 -5.93
CA LEU A 271 -11.37 16.28 -7.06
C LEU A 271 -10.73 15.20 -7.95
N VAL A 272 -10.22 14.11 -7.38
CA VAL A 272 -9.77 12.93 -8.15
C VAL A 272 -10.88 12.42 -9.06
N ALA A 273 -12.09 12.22 -8.53
CA ALA A 273 -13.21 11.72 -9.32
C ALA A 273 -13.58 12.69 -10.46
N VAL A 274 -13.60 14.00 -10.18
CA VAL A 274 -13.88 15.03 -11.21
C VAL A 274 -12.82 14.99 -12.32
N VAL A 275 -11.54 15.02 -11.96
CA VAL A 275 -10.43 15.01 -12.94
C VAL A 275 -10.40 13.69 -13.72
N ALA A 276 -10.56 12.55 -13.05
CA ALA A 276 -10.57 11.24 -13.69
C ALA A 276 -11.76 11.04 -14.63
N PHE A 277 -12.89 11.68 -14.35
CA PHE A 277 -14.09 11.65 -15.19
C PHE A 277 -14.01 12.61 -16.38
N SER A 278 -13.19 13.66 -16.32
CA SER A 278 -13.12 14.70 -17.35
C SER A 278 -12.42 14.26 -18.64
N GLY A 279 -11.70 13.13 -18.65
CA GLY A 279 -11.07 12.62 -19.86
C GLY A 279 -10.11 11.44 -19.63
N GLU A 280 -9.60 10.91 -20.73
CA GLU A 280 -8.73 9.73 -20.76
C GLU A 280 -7.37 10.04 -21.45
N GLN A 281 -6.96 11.31 -21.50
CA GLN A 281 -5.62 11.70 -21.93
C GLN A 281 -4.62 11.56 -20.77
N VAL A 282 -3.34 11.45 -21.09
CA VAL A 282 -2.25 11.28 -20.10
C VAL A 282 -2.35 12.33 -18.97
N VAL A 283 -2.66 13.58 -19.30
CA VAL A 283 -2.77 14.67 -18.33
C VAL A 283 -3.89 14.44 -17.29
N HIS A 284 -5.02 13.83 -17.69
CA HIS A 284 -6.13 13.53 -16.77
C HIS A 284 -5.73 12.42 -15.80
N TYR A 285 -5.13 11.33 -16.30
CA TYR A 285 -4.60 10.26 -15.46
C TYR A 285 -3.53 10.77 -14.49
N TRP A 286 -2.61 11.62 -14.99
CA TRP A 286 -1.53 12.17 -14.19
C TRP A 286 -2.03 13.01 -13.01
N TRP A 287 -2.91 13.97 -13.27
CA TRP A 287 -3.51 14.78 -12.20
C TRP A 287 -4.37 13.95 -11.26
N ALA A 288 -5.21 13.06 -11.78
CA ALA A 288 -6.04 12.20 -10.96
C ALA A 288 -5.21 11.34 -10.01
N LEU A 289 -4.14 10.70 -10.51
CA LEU A 289 -3.30 9.84 -9.68
C LEU A 289 -2.38 10.62 -8.73
N LEU A 290 -1.87 11.76 -9.13
CA LEU A 290 -1.12 12.63 -8.22
C LEU A 290 -1.98 13.06 -7.03
N LEU A 291 -3.19 13.56 -7.29
CA LEU A 291 -4.15 13.94 -6.25
C LEU A 291 -4.56 12.72 -5.41
N LEU A 292 -4.75 11.56 -6.03
CA LEU A 292 -5.06 10.31 -5.34
C LEU A 292 -3.99 9.94 -4.30
N GLY A 293 -2.71 10.09 -4.65
CA GLY A 293 -1.59 9.87 -3.73
C GLY A 293 -1.60 10.82 -2.54
N VAL A 294 -1.80 12.12 -2.79
CA VAL A 294 -1.89 13.14 -1.73
C VAL A 294 -3.09 12.87 -0.81
N GLY A 295 -4.26 12.62 -1.38
CA GLY A 295 -5.49 12.31 -0.63
C GLY A 295 -5.34 11.06 0.22
N TRP A 296 -4.75 10.00 -0.34
CA TRP A 296 -4.42 8.78 0.40
C TRP A 296 -3.51 9.06 1.60
N ASN A 297 -2.47 9.87 1.41
CA ASN A 297 -1.56 10.23 2.50
C ASN A 297 -2.32 10.85 3.69
N PHE A 298 -3.21 11.81 3.43
CA PHE A 298 -3.98 12.48 4.47
C PHE A 298 -4.97 11.55 5.18
N LEU A 299 -5.68 10.71 4.42
CA LEU A 299 -6.65 9.76 4.97
C LEU A 299 -5.97 8.67 5.79
N PHE A 300 -4.88 8.10 5.28
CA PHE A 300 -4.11 7.05 5.94
C PHE A 300 -3.42 7.56 7.21
N LEU A 301 -2.78 8.74 7.13
CA LEU A 301 -2.11 9.33 8.28
C LEU A 301 -3.12 9.66 9.38
N THR A 302 -4.30 10.19 9.02
CA THR A 302 -5.36 10.46 9.99
C THR A 302 -5.85 9.19 10.66
N GLY A 303 -6.19 8.15 9.90
CA GLY A 303 -6.62 6.87 10.44
C GLY A 303 -5.58 6.23 11.36
N THR A 304 -4.32 6.22 10.91
CA THR A 304 -3.19 5.68 11.69
C THR A 304 -2.93 6.46 12.97
N SER A 305 -3.12 7.79 12.95
CA SER A 305 -2.92 8.66 14.13
C SER A 305 -4.08 8.57 15.14
N LEU A 306 -5.29 8.24 14.68
CA LEU A 306 -6.45 8.05 15.53
C LEU A 306 -6.49 6.66 16.20
N LEU A 307 -5.97 5.64 15.52
CA LEU A 307 -6.04 4.26 15.99
C LEU A 307 -5.44 4.05 17.40
N PRO A 308 -4.25 4.57 17.76
CA PRO A 308 -3.68 4.43 19.09
C PRO A 308 -4.54 5.00 20.22
N GLN A 309 -5.38 6.00 19.93
CA GLN A 309 -6.28 6.58 20.91
C GLN A 309 -7.48 5.69 21.26
N SER A 310 -7.68 4.57 20.54
CA SER A 310 -8.77 3.63 20.75
C SER A 310 -8.40 2.43 21.63
N TYR A 311 -7.11 2.20 21.91
CA TYR A 311 -6.65 1.01 22.62
C TYR A 311 -5.62 1.33 23.72
N LYS A 312 -5.51 0.43 24.70
CA LYS A 312 -4.46 0.45 25.74
C LYS A 312 -3.18 -0.25 25.25
N PRO A 313 -2.00 0.00 25.84
CA PRO A 313 -0.75 -0.66 25.46
C PRO A 313 -0.84 -2.20 25.40
N SER A 314 -1.54 -2.83 26.35
CA SER A 314 -1.75 -4.29 26.37
C SER A 314 -2.62 -4.83 25.21
N GLU A 315 -3.40 -3.98 24.55
CA GLU A 315 -4.32 -4.32 23.46
C GLU A 315 -3.69 -4.10 22.06
N ARG A 316 -2.55 -3.40 22.02
CA ARG A 316 -1.90 -2.87 20.82
C ARG A 316 -1.79 -3.90 19.69
N HIS A 317 -1.22 -5.07 19.97
CA HIS A 317 -0.96 -6.07 18.94
C HIS A 317 -2.25 -6.62 18.29
N LYS A 318 -3.29 -6.86 19.10
CA LYS A 318 -4.57 -7.36 18.59
C LYS A 318 -5.27 -6.32 17.72
N VAL A 319 -5.26 -5.06 18.16
CA VAL A 319 -5.94 -3.97 17.46
C VAL A 319 -5.23 -3.61 16.17
N GLN A 320 -3.91 -3.55 16.18
CA GLN A 320 -3.10 -3.28 14.97
C GLN A 320 -3.22 -4.42 13.96
N ALA A 321 -3.19 -5.69 14.40
CA ALA A 321 -3.40 -6.83 13.52
C ALA A 321 -4.78 -6.79 12.84
N LEU A 322 -5.84 -6.47 13.60
CA LEU A 322 -7.18 -6.31 13.03
C LEU A 322 -7.26 -5.13 12.06
N ASN A 323 -6.64 -3.99 12.40
CA ASN A 323 -6.55 -2.82 11.53
C ASN A 323 -5.93 -3.19 10.18
N ASP A 324 -4.77 -3.82 10.20
CA ASP A 324 -4.05 -4.19 8.99
C ASP A 324 -4.83 -5.23 8.16
N PHE A 325 -5.46 -6.20 8.83
CA PHE A 325 -6.31 -7.18 8.16
C PHE A 325 -7.49 -6.53 7.43
N ILE A 326 -8.18 -5.57 8.07
CA ILE A 326 -9.30 -4.85 7.45
C ILE A 326 -8.81 -4.00 6.28
N ILE A 327 -7.75 -3.21 6.48
CA ILE A 327 -7.21 -2.33 5.44
C ILE A 327 -6.79 -3.14 4.21
N PHE A 328 -5.98 -4.18 4.39
CA PHE A 328 -5.51 -4.99 3.27
C PHE A 328 -6.59 -5.86 2.65
N GLY A 329 -7.59 -6.30 3.43
CA GLY A 329 -8.77 -6.98 2.92
C GLY A 329 -9.60 -6.10 1.98
N PHE A 330 -9.88 -4.85 2.39
CA PHE A 330 -10.56 -3.86 1.55
C PHE A 330 -9.73 -3.51 0.31
N GLN A 331 -8.42 -3.34 0.47
CA GLN A 331 -7.50 -3.07 -0.63
C GLN A 331 -7.48 -4.21 -1.66
N ALA A 332 -7.40 -5.46 -1.22
CA ALA A 332 -7.40 -6.62 -2.09
C ALA A 332 -8.71 -6.74 -2.89
N THR A 333 -9.84 -6.57 -2.20
CA THR A 333 -11.17 -6.58 -2.82
C THR A 333 -11.29 -5.47 -3.88
N ALA A 334 -10.86 -4.26 -3.54
CA ALA A 334 -10.87 -3.12 -4.46
C ALA A 334 -9.97 -3.36 -5.69
N SER A 335 -8.76 -3.89 -5.49
CA SER A 335 -7.85 -4.23 -6.59
C SER A 335 -8.43 -5.28 -7.54
N LEU A 336 -9.10 -6.31 -7.01
CA LEU A 336 -9.76 -7.34 -7.83
C LEU A 336 -10.91 -6.74 -8.64
N LEU A 337 -11.77 -5.96 -7.98
CA LEU A 337 -12.92 -5.31 -8.63
C LEU A 337 -12.49 -4.29 -9.69
N ALA A 338 -11.32 -3.66 -9.53
CA ALA A 338 -10.80 -2.67 -10.47
C ALA A 338 -10.71 -3.21 -11.90
N GLY A 339 -10.12 -4.40 -12.09
CA GLY A 339 -10.03 -5.03 -13.40
C GLY A 339 -11.40 -5.42 -13.95
N TRP A 340 -12.23 -6.05 -13.12
CA TRP A 340 -13.56 -6.49 -13.53
C TRP A 340 -14.46 -5.33 -14.00
N VAL A 341 -14.48 -4.23 -13.23
CA VAL A 341 -15.26 -3.04 -13.60
C VAL A 341 -14.67 -2.37 -14.84
N LEU A 342 -13.33 -2.26 -14.90
CA LEU A 342 -12.66 -1.63 -16.05
C LEU A 342 -13.01 -2.34 -17.37
N PHE A 343 -12.90 -3.67 -17.42
CA PHE A 343 -13.20 -4.42 -18.64
C PHE A 343 -14.70 -4.46 -18.99
N LYS A 344 -15.60 -4.29 -18.01
CA LYS A 344 -17.05 -4.27 -18.25
C LYS A 344 -17.63 -2.89 -18.54
N ALA A 345 -17.13 -1.84 -17.88
CA ALA A 345 -17.74 -0.51 -17.89
C ALA A 345 -16.74 0.61 -18.28
N GLY A 346 -15.50 0.25 -18.62
CA GLY A 346 -14.47 1.21 -18.99
C GLY A 346 -13.99 2.09 -17.81
N TRP A 347 -13.13 3.05 -18.13
CA TRP A 347 -12.56 3.96 -17.14
C TRP A 347 -13.63 4.80 -16.40
N HIS A 348 -14.61 5.33 -17.14
CA HIS A 348 -15.72 6.09 -16.54
C HIS A 348 -16.52 5.24 -15.55
N GLY A 349 -16.72 3.95 -15.84
CA GLY A 349 -17.37 3.01 -14.91
C GLY A 349 -16.58 2.82 -13.62
N VAL A 350 -15.24 2.76 -13.71
CA VAL A 350 -14.36 2.71 -12.55
C VAL A 350 -14.50 3.97 -11.70
N VAL A 351 -14.52 5.15 -12.32
CA VAL A 351 -14.67 6.42 -11.61
C VAL A 351 -16.04 6.52 -10.95
N LEU A 352 -17.13 6.25 -11.66
CA LEU A 352 -18.49 6.33 -11.12
C LEU A 352 -18.71 5.37 -9.95
N SER A 353 -18.20 4.14 -10.03
CA SER A 353 -18.33 3.16 -8.96
C SER A 353 -17.50 3.52 -7.70
N SER A 354 -16.57 4.46 -7.79
CA SER A 354 -15.83 4.99 -6.64
C SER A 354 -16.63 6.00 -5.79
N LEU A 355 -17.65 6.66 -6.35
CA LEU A 355 -18.41 7.74 -5.69
C LEU A 355 -19.09 7.31 -4.38
N PRO A 356 -19.73 6.13 -4.25
CA PRO A 356 -20.31 5.69 -2.99
C PRO A 356 -19.29 5.62 -1.85
N PHE A 357 -18.05 5.23 -2.13
CA PHE A 357 -16.98 5.15 -1.13
C PHE A 357 -16.48 6.54 -0.72
N ILE A 358 -16.45 7.49 -1.65
CA ILE A 358 -16.16 8.91 -1.34
C ILE A 358 -17.25 9.47 -0.41
N LEU A 359 -18.51 9.12 -0.65
CA LEU A 359 -19.62 9.49 0.24
C LEU A 359 -19.42 8.93 1.67
N VAL A 360 -18.96 7.69 1.79
CA VAL A 360 -18.60 7.11 3.11
C VAL A 360 -17.56 7.95 3.83
N LEU A 361 -16.53 8.45 3.14
CA LEU A 361 -15.51 9.33 3.72
C LEU A 361 -16.10 10.66 4.20
N PHE A 362 -17.06 11.24 3.49
CA PHE A 362 -17.79 12.43 3.96
C PHE A 362 -18.58 12.15 5.23
N ILE A 363 -19.27 11.02 5.28
CA ILE A 363 -20.03 10.61 6.47
C ILE A 363 -19.08 10.45 7.65
N VAL A 364 -17.94 9.77 7.46
CA VAL A 364 -16.89 9.59 8.50
C VAL A 364 -16.35 10.95 8.97
N SER A 365 -16.05 11.85 8.05
CA SER A 365 -15.54 13.20 8.36
C SER A 365 -16.56 14.00 9.15
N TRP A 366 -17.84 13.92 8.79
CA TRP A 366 -18.94 14.59 9.49
C TRP A 366 -19.14 14.06 10.91
N PHE A 367 -19.15 12.72 11.08
CA PHE A 367 -19.24 12.09 12.41
C PHE A 367 -18.08 12.48 13.30
N TYR A 368 -16.87 12.50 12.78
CA TYR A 368 -15.69 12.92 13.54
C TYR A 368 -15.79 14.39 13.96
N ALA A 369 -16.25 15.27 13.06
CA ALA A 369 -16.46 16.67 13.38
C ALA A 369 -17.53 16.88 14.48
N LYS A 370 -18.64 16.13 14.42
CA LYS A 370 -19.71 16.16 15.45
C LYS A 370 -19.16 15.72 16.82
N LYS A 371 -18.41 14.62 16.86
CA LYS A 371 -17.83 14.09 18.11
C LYS A 371 -16.86 15.08 18.76
N GLN A 372 -16.01 15.75 17.99
CA GLN A 372 -15.09 16.75 18.55
C GLN A 372 -15.83 17.97 19.13
N ARG A 373 -16.92 18.42 18.51
CA ARG A 373 -17.73 19.52 19.06
C ARG A 373 -18.33 19.15 20.41
N GLN A 374 -18.79 17.90 20.58
CA GLN A 374 -19.33 17.43 21.86
C GLN A 374 -18.27 17.40 22.97
N ILE A 375 -17.04 17.01 22.67
CA ILE A 375 -15.93 17.00 23.64
C ILE A 375 -15.58 18.44 24.06
N ASN A 376 -15.48 19.36 23.08
CA ASN A 376 -15.14 20.77 23.37
C ASN A 376 -16.25 21.54 24.10
N SER A 377 -17.52 21.11 24.01
CA SER A 377 -18.63 21.72 24.75
C SER A 377 -18.76 21.22 26.21
N GLN A 378 -18.02 20.19 26.59
CA GLN A 378 -17.98 19.63 27.93
C GLN A 378 -16.74 20.07 28.73
N GLN A 379 -15.80 20.77 28.10
CA GLN A 379 -14.65 21.46 28.70
C GLN A 379 -14.94 22.95 28.87
#